data_7e2657d3d96aefda965fbb96e5f55458
#
_entry.id   7e2657d3d96aefda965fbb96e5f55458
#
_cell.length_a   1.000
_cell.length_b   1.000
_cell.length_c   1.000
_cell.angle_alpha   90.00
_cell.angle_beta   90.00
_cell.angle_gamma   90.00
#
_symmetry.space_group_name_H-M   'P 1'
#
loop_
_entity.id
_entity.type
_entity.pdbx_description
1 polymer ?
#
loop_
_entity_poly.entity_id
_entity_poly.type
_entity_poly.pdbx_seq_one_letter_code
_entity_poly.pdbx_strand_id
1 'polypeptide(L)'
;ATWWDTEGPFRPLHQINPIRLRFIRDRLAARFDRDPNGERPLEGLRIVDVGCGGGLLAEPLTRMGASVTGIDATGKNIGIASTHATEMGLDIDYRVATAEALHAAGEQFDAVLNMEVIEHVADVDAFLAATAGLTRPGGLMFLATLNRTAKSYVLAIVGAEYILRWLPKGTHDWRRFVKPSELAGGLRTAGMNVGEFS
;
A
#
# COMPACT_ATOMS: atom_id res chain seq x y z
N ALA A 1 1.31 -1.78 19.09
CA ALA A 1 0.58 -0.78 19.87
C ALA A 1 0.64 0.64 19.26
N THR A 2 1.75 1.08 18.66
CA THR A 2 1.86 2.46 18.15
C THR A 2 1.19 2.70 16.78
N TRP A 3 0.96 1.66 15.97
CA TRP A 3 0.35 1.80 14.64
C TRP A 3 -1.07 2.37 14.71
N TRP A 4 -1.85 1.99 15.70
CA TRP A 4 -3.26 2.35 15.87
C TRP A 4 -3.49 3.56 16.79
N ASP A 5 -2.41 4.18 17.28
CA ASP A 5 -2.46 5.42 18.01
C ASP A 5 -2.59 6.60 17.04
N THR A 6 -3.79 7.20 16.99
CA THR A 6 -4.11 8.32 16.10
C THR A 6 -3.34 9.60 16.40
N GLU A 7 -2.78 9.74 17.59
CA GLU A 7 -1.93 10.86 17.99
C GLU A 7 -0.43 10.49 17.99
N GLY A 8 -0.12 9.22 17.68
CA GLY A 8 1.22 8.67 17.65
C GLY A 8 2.01 8.97 16.36
N PRO A 9 3.16 8.28 16.17
CA PRO A 9 4.04 8.48 15.02
C PRO A 9 3.37 8.25 13.66
N PHE A 10 2.30 7.44 13.61
CA PHE A 10 1.56 7.12 12.38
C PHE A 10 0.33 8.01 12.13
N ARG A 11 0.15 9.08 12.92
CA ARG A 11 -0.91 10.07 12.73
C ARG A 11 -1.06 10.54 11.27
N PRO A 12 0.02 10.85 10.50
CA PRO A 12 -0.13 11.26 9.11
C PRO A 12 -0.83 10.21 8.24
N LEU A 13 -0.59 8.91 8.49
CA LEU A 13 -1.26 7.82 7.77
C LEU A 13 -2.75 7.77 8.12
N HIS A 14 -3.11 7.95 9.40
CA HIS A 14 -4.51 8.02 9.81
C HIS A 14 -5.27 9.16 9.13
N GLN A 15 -4.60 10.30 8.89
CA GLN A 15 -5.20 11.46 8.23
C GLN A 15 -5.39 11.26 6.71
N ILE A 16 -4.47 10.57 6.03
CA ILE A 16 -4.53 10.39 4.57
C ILE A 16 -5.33 9.14 4.17
N ASN A 17 -5.38 8.12 5.00
CA ASN A 17 -6.00 6.83 4.66
C ASN A 17 -7.49 6.93 4.31
N PRO A 18 -8.34 7.78 4.92
CA PRO A 18 -9.72 7.94 4.47
C PRO A 18 -9.85 8.36 3.00
N ILE A 19 -8.94 9.21 2.52
CA ILE A 19 -8.90 9.65 1.12
C ILE A 19 -8.41 8.50 0.22
N ARG A 20 -7.34 7.81 0.63
CA ARG A 20 -6.81 6.64 -0.08
C ARG A 20 -7.87 5.54 -0.21
N LEU A 21 -8.52 5.18 0.88
CA LEU A 21 -9.57 4.14 0.90
C LEU A 21 -10.75 4.49 0.01
N ARG A 22 -11.21 5.75 0.01
CA ARG A 22 -12.26 6.21 -0.90
C ARG A 22 -11.82 6.04 -2.36
N PHE A 23 -10.63 6.50 -2.70
CA PHE A 23 -10.09 6.39 -4.06
C PHE A 23 -9.99 4.92 -4.50
N ILE A 24 -9.40 4.06 -3.68
CA ILE A 24 -9.25 2.62 -3.96
C ILE A 24 -10.63 1.98 -4.15
N ARG A 25 -11.55 2.20 -3.21
CA ARG A 25 -12.93 1.69 -3.28
C ARG A 25 -13.62 2.10 -4.57
N ASP A 26 -13.62 3.39 -4.88
CA ASP A 26 -14.35 3.94 -6.03
C ASP A 26 -13.76 3.40 -7.35
N ARG A 27 -12.44 3.26 -7.46
CA ARG A 27 -11.79 2.68 -8.64
C ARG A 27 -12.06 1.19 -8.77
N LEU A 28 -12.03 0.43 -7.68
CA LEU A 28 -12.37 -1.00 -7.69
C LEU A 28 -13.84 -1.22 -8.00
N ALA A 29 -14.74 -0.45 -7.40
CA ALA A 29 -16.16 -0.52 -7.67
C ALA A 29 -16.47 -0.25 -9.16
N ALA A 30 -15.90 0.81 -9.72
CA ALA A 30 -16.03 1.12 -11.14
C ALA A 30 -15.45 0.02 -12.05
N ARG A 31 -14.30 -0.56 -11.69
CA ARG A 31 -13.63 -1.60 -12.48
C ARG A 31 -14.40 -2.90 -12.52
N PHE A 32 -15.04 -3.26 -11.40
CA PHE A 32 -15.71 -4.54 -11.21
C PHE A 32 -17.26 -4.42 -11.24
N ASP A 33 -17.78 -3.30 -11.75
CA ASP A 33 -19.22 -3.02 -11.92
C ASP A 33 -20.00 -3.20 -10.59
N ARG A 34 -19.57 -2.44 -9.56
CA ARG A 34 -20.14 -2.47 -8.22
C ARG A 34 -20.59 -1.10 -7.77
N ASP A 35 -21.56 -1.04 -6.87
CA ASP A 35 -21.96 0.21 -6.22
C ASP A 35 -20.94 0.56 -5.10
N PRO A 36 -20.19 1.66 -5.23
CA PRO A 36 -19.25 2.10 -4.20
C PRO A 36 -19.91 2.48 -2.88
N ASN A 37 -21.22 2.75 -2.87
CA ASN A 37 -22.00 3.11 -1.69
C ASN A 37 -22.79 1.93 -1.11
N GLY A 38 -22.66 0.75 -1.70
CA GLY A 38 -23.23 -0.48 -1.16
C GLY A 38 -22.67 -0.83 0.21
N GLU A 39 -23.33 -1.71 0.94
CA GLU A 39 -22.90 -2.14 2.28
C GLU A 39 -21.54 -2.83 2.26
N ARG A 40 -21.27 -3.64 1.24
CA ARG A 40 -20.01 -4.37 1.03
C ARG A 40 -19.49 -4.17 -0.40
N PRO A 41 -19.00 -2.98 -0.74
CA PRO A 41 -18.65 -2.60 -2.12
C PRO A 41 -17.53 -3.43 -2.74
N LEU A 42 -16.69 -4.09 -1.91
CA LEU A 42 -15.56 -4.89 -2.35
C LEU A 42 -15.75 -6.40 -2.12
N GLU A 43 -17.02 -6.84 -1.94
CA GLU A 43 -17.36 -8.24 -1.64
C GLU A 43 -16.67 -9.23 -2.58
N GLY A 44 -15.91 -10.18 -2.01
CA GLY A 44 -15.25 -11.26 -2.73
C GLY A 44 -14.09 -10.83 -3.64
N LEU A 45 -13.69 -9.56 -3.66
CA LEU A 45 -12.45 -9.17 -4.32
C LEU A 45 -11.25 -9.62 -3.50
N ARG A 46 -10.28 -10.24 -4.15
CA ARG A 46 -8.99 -10.60 -3.55
C ARG A 46 -8.02 -9.43 -3.66
N ILE A 47 -7.56 -8.92 -2.54
CA ILE A 47 -6.66 -7.77 -2.48
C ILE A 47 -5.40 -8.17 -1.72
N VAL A 48 -4.22 -7.81 -2.26
CA VAL A 48 -2.98 -7.87 -1.50
C VAL A 48 -2.51 -6.47 -1.13
N ASP A 49 -2.19 -6.28 0.16
CA ASP A 49 -1.57 -5.06 0.70
C ASP A 49 -0.09 -5.35 0.94
N VAL A 50 0.76 -4.87 0.03
CA VAL A 50 2.21 -5.08 0.06
C VAL A 50 2.84 -4.02 0.96
N GLY A 51 3.61 -4.46 1.97
CA GLY A 51 4.11 -3.58 3.02
C GLY A 51 3.01 -3.10 3.95
N CYS A 52 2.09 -3.99 4.33
CA CYS A 52 0.85 -3.66 5.06
C CYS A 52 1.09 -3.00 6.45
N GLY A 53 2.32 -3.04 6.98
CA GLY A 53 2.65 -2.50 8.30
C GLY A 53 1.74 -3.05 9.40
N GLY A 54 1.08 -2.16 10.13
CA GLY A 54 0.11 -2.53 11.18
C GLY A 54 -1.31 -2.81 10.69
N GLY A 55 -1.56 -2.90 9.37
CA GLY A 55 -2.87 -3.26 8.82
C GLY A 55 -3.84 -2.09 8.60
N LEU A 56 -3.35 -0.85 8.59
CA LEU A 56 -4.19 0.34 8.51
C LEU A 56 -5.05 0.46 7.24
N LEU A 57 -4.66 -0.20 6.14
CA LEU A 57 -5.47 -0.31 4.92
C LEU A 57 -6.18 -1.66 4.82
N ALA A 58 -5.50 -2.73 5.24
CA ALA A 58 -6.04 -4.08 5.15
C ALA A 58 -7.37 -4.23 5.90
N GLU A 59 -7.46 -3.72 7.14
CA GLU A 59 -8.68 -3.85 7.94
C GLU A 59 -9.90 -3.12 7.35
N PRO A 60 -9.84 -1.82 6.98
CA PRO A 60 -10.97 -1.17 6.35
C PRO A 60 -11.41 -1.83 5.03
N LEU A 61 -10.47 -2.34 4.22
CA LEU A 61 -10.80 -3.07 2.99
C LEU A 61 -11.53 -4.37 3.28
N THR A 62 -11.13 -5.09 4.33
CA THR A 62 -11.84 -6.30 4.80
C THR A 62 -13.26 -5.95 5.27
N ARG A 63 -13.44 -4.85 6.01
CA ARG A 63 -14.78 -4.37 6.42
C ARG A 63 -15.66 -4.01 5.23
N MET A 64 -15.06 -3.57 4.10
CA MET A 64 -15.76 -3.34 2.83
C MET A 64 -16.06 -4.63 2.05
N GLY A 65 -15.73 -5.80 2.58
CA GLY A 65 -16.05 -7.11 2.01
C GLY A 65 -14.93 -7.78 1.21
N ALA A 66 -13.75 -7.16 1.08
CA ALA A 66 -12.64 -7.79 0.40
C ALA A 66 -12.05 -8.98 1.19
N SER A 67 -11.53 -9.97 0.45
CA SER A 67 -10.62 -10.98 0.99
C SER A 67 -9.19 -10.43 0.91
N VAL A 68 -8.62 -10.05 2.05
CA VAL A 68 -7.35 -9.33 2.08
C VAL A 68 -6.21 -10.25 2.55
N THR A 69 -5.12 -10.22 1.79
CA THR A 69 -3.81 -10.74 2.20
C THR A 69 -2.90 -9.54 2.50
N GLY A 70 -2.40 -9.43 3.73
CA GLY A 70 -1.42 -8.41 4.11
C GLY A 70 -0.03 -9.01 4.19
N ILE A 71 0.94 -8.45 3.48
CA ILE A 71 2.33 -8.90 3.56
C ILE A 71 3.26 -7.78 4.02
N ASP A 72 4.23 -8.14 4.85
CA ASP A 72 5.31 -7.24 5.29
C ASP A 72 6.57 -8.09 5.51
N ALA A 73 7.74 -7.54 5.17
CA ALA A 73 9.02 -8.21 5.40
C ALA A 73 9.37 -8.31 6.89
N THR A 74 8.71 -7.54 7.74
CA THR A 74 8.99 -7.42 9.16
C THR A 74 7.99 -8.22 9.99
N GLY A 75 8.43 -9.32 10.60
CA GLY A 75 7.57 -10.14 11.46
C GLY A 75 6.92 -9.37 12.62
N LYS A 76 7.57 -8.31 13.12
CA LYS A 76 7.01 -7.41 14.14
C LYS A 76 5.74 -6.71 13.66
N ASN A 77 5.72 -6.21 12.42
CA ASN A 77 4.55 -5.54 11.85
C ASN A 77 3.41 -6.52 11.67
N ILE A 78 3.69 -7.70 11.12
CA ILE A 78 2.72 -8.78 10.97
C ILE A 78 2.12 -9.20 12.31
N GLY A 79 2.95 -9.35 13.35
CA GLY A 79 2.45 -9.67 14.70
C GLY A 79 1.49 -8.60 15.24
N ILE A 80 1.78 -7.32 15.03
CA ILE A 80 0.90 -6.22 15.44
C ILE A 80 -0.41 -6.24 14.64
N ALA A 81 -0.33 -6.37 13.32
CA ALA A 81 -1.48 -6.40 12.44
C ALA A 81 -2.42 -7.59 12.76
N SER A 82 -1.86 -8.80 12.91
CA SER A 82 -2.61 -10.01 13.25
C SER A 82 -3.31 -9.90 14.61
N THR A 83 -2.61 -9.36 15.61
CA THR A 83 -3.20 -9.17 16.95
C THR A 83 -4.38 -8.21 16.88
N HIS A 84 -4.22 -7.05 16.23
CA HIS A 84 -5.29 -6.06 16.15
C HIS A 84 -6.48 -6.57 15.33
N ALA A 85 -6.25 -7.24 14.19
CA ALA A 85 -7.32 -7.84 13.39
C ALA A 85 -8.11 -8.90 14.21
N THR A 86 -7.42 -9.72 15.01
CA THR A 86 -8.07 -10.69 15.90
C THR A 86 -8.94 -10.00 16.95
N GLU A 87 -8.44 -8.94 17.58
CA GLU A 87 -9.20 -8.11 18.55
C GLU A 87 -10.44 -7.48 17.91
N MET A 88 -10.35 -7.11 16.63
CA MET A 88 -11.44 -6.52 15.84
C MET A 88 -12.37 -7.57 15.21
N GLY A 89 -12.13 -8.86 15.36
CA GLY A 89 -12.92 -9.93 14.76
C GLY A 89 -12.84 -9.97 13.24
N LEU A 90 -11.70 -9.58 12.66
CA LEU A 90 -11.47 -9.58 11.22
C LEU A 90 -10.62 -10.78 10.79
N ASP A 91 -11.03 -11.40 9.69
CA ASP A 91 -10.29 -12.49 9.04
C ASP A 91 -9.43 -11.91 7.92
N ILE A 92 -8.14 -11.76 8.18
CA ILE A 92 -7.13 -11.22 7.25
C ILE A 92 -5.93 -12.16 7.25
N ASP A 93 -5.49 -12.54 6.07
CA ASP A 93 -4.34 -13.42 5.89
C ASP A 93 -3.05 -12.60 5.94
N TYR A 94 -2.47 -12.45 7.13
CA TYR A 94 -1.21 -11.75 7.33
C TYR A 94 -0.01 -12.69 7.26
N ARG A 95 0.98 -12.34 6.41
CA ARG A 95 2.18 -13.17 6.18
C ARG A 95 3.47 -12.34 6.23
N VAL A 96 4.51 -12.90 6.82
CA VAL A 96 5.88 -12.39 6.67
C VAL A 96 6.38 -12.85 5.30
N ALA A 97 6.31 -11.97 4.30
CA ALA A 97 6.64 -12.31 2.92
C ALA A 97 7.01 -11.04 2.12
N THR A 98 7.61 -11.24 0.94
CA THR A 98 7.84 -10.19 -0.06
C THR A 98 6.92 -10.38 -1.26
N ALA A 99 6.75 -9.34 -2.09
CA ALA A 99 5.98 -9.42 -3.32
C ALA A 99 6.56 -10.46 -4.30
N GLU A 100 7.89 -10.54 -4.37
CA GLU A 100 8.60 -11.50 -5.21
C GLU A 100 8.31 -12.94 -4.80
N ALA A 101 8.22 -13.21 -3.50
CA ALA A 101 7.93 -14.55 -2.99
C ALA A 101 6.49 -14.99 -3.34
N LEU A 102 5.50 -14.10 -3.20
CA LEU A 102 4.12 -14.38 -3.59
C LEU A 102 4.00 -14.58 -5.11
N HIS A 103 4.70 -13.73 -5.89
CA HIS A 103 4.72 -13.86 -7.35
C HIS A 103 5.33 -15.20 -7.77
N ALA A 104 6.46 -15.60 -7.17
CA ALA A 104 7.09 -16.89 -7.43
C ALA A 104 6.19 -18.09 -7.06
N ALA A 105 5.30 -17.92 -6.07
CA ALA A 105 4.27 -18.90 -5.72
C ALA A 105 3.08 -18.93 -6.70
N GLY A 106 3.04 -18.03 -7.69
CA GLY A 106 1.98 -17.96 -8.70
C GLY A 106 0.68 -17.34 -8.18
N GLU A 107 0.72 -16.60 -7.08
CA GLU A 107 -0.46 -15.92 -6.57
C GLU A 107 -0.89 -14.75 -7.45
N GLN A 108 -2.21 -14.52 -7.54
CA GLN A 108 -2.78 -13.41 -8.28
C GLN A 108 -3.97 -12.81 -7.53
N PHE A 109 -4.15 -11.49 -7.67
CA PHE A 109 -5.14 -10.71 -6.94
C PHE A 109 -5.92 -9.78 -7.89
N ASP A 110 -7.13 -9.42 -7.49
CA ASP A 110 -7.96 -8.42 -8.17
C ASP A 110 -7.36 -7.01 -8.03
N ALA A 111 -6.76 -6.75 -6.87
CA ALA A 111 -6.04 -5.53 -6.63
C ALA A 111 -4.72 -5.76 -5.86
N VAL A 112 -3.71 -4.98 -6.21
CA VAL A 112 -2.40 -4.94 -5.54
C VAL A 112 -2.17 -3.52 -5.03
N LEU A 113 -1.94 -3.38 -3.73
CA LEU A 113 -1.64 -2.10 -3.10
C LEU A 113 -0.16 -2.03 -2.75
N ASN A 114 0.49 -0.93 -3.13
CA ASN A 114 1.90 -0.62 -2.85
C ASN A 114 1.96 0.81 -2.30
N MET A 115 1.65 0.97 -1.00
CA MET A 115 1.57 2.29 -0.37
C MET A 115 2.82 2.58 0.45
N GLU A 116 3.65 3.52 0.00
CA GLU A 116 4.91 3.92 0.66
C GLU A 116 5.89 2.75 0.84
N VAL A 117 6.05 1.90 -0.18
CA VAL A 117 6.92 0.71 -0.14
C VAL A 117 8.13 0.84 -1.07
N ILE A 118 7.90 1.39 -2.27
CA ILE A 118 8.89 1.37 -3.36
C ILE A 118 10.22 2.06 -2.99
N GLU A 119 10.20 3.05 -2.10
CA GLU A 119 11.38 3.74 -1.58
C GLU A 119 12.25 2.89 -0.65
N HIS A 120 11.71 1.76 -0.19
CA HIS A 120 12.38 0.85 0.75
C HIS A 120 12.92 -0.41 0.07
N VAL A 121 12.57 -0.68 -1.18
CA VAL A 121 13.03 -1.88 -1.89
C VAL A 121 14.46 -1.72 -2.42
N ALA A 122 15.17 -2.82 -2.52
CA ALA A 122 16.55 -2.84 -3.00
C ALA A 122 16.62 -2.75 -4.54
N ASP A 123 15.70 -3.42 -5.23
CA ASP A 123 15.59 -3.48 -6.69
C ASP A 123 14.17 -3.09 -7.10
N VAL A 124 14.03 -1.87 -7.62
CA VAL A 124 12.74 -1.30 -8.02
C VAL A 124 12.15 -2.04 -9.22
N ASP A 125 12.97 -2.43 -10.19
CA ASP A 125 12.49 -3.09 -11.40
C ASP A 125 11.98 -4.51 -11.09
N ALA A 126 12.71 -5.27 -10.27
CA ALA A 126 12.26 -6.57 -9.79
C ALA A 126 10.97 -6.48 -8.97
N PHE A 127 10.85 -5.48 -8.10
CA PHE A 127 9.65 -5.23 -7.32
C PHE A 127 8.44 -4.88 -8.19
N LEU A 128 8.61 -4.00 -9.19
CA LEU A 128 7.54 -3.63 -10.12
C LEU A 128 7.10 -4.82 -10.98
N ALA A 129 8.05 -5.63 -11.45
CA ALA A 129 7.74 -6.85 -12.19
C ALA A 129 6.96 -7.86 -11.33
N ALA A 130 7.38 -8.07 -10.08
CA ALA A 130 6.68 -8.96 -9.15
C ALA A 130 5.27 -8.49 -8.85
N THR A 131 5.09 -7.21 -8.50
CA THR A 131 3.76 -6.65 -8.18
C THR A 131 2.84 -6.59 -9.40
N ALA A 132 3.39 -6.34 -10.61
CA ALA A 132 2.64 -6.49 -11.86
C ALA A 132 2.17 -7.94 -12.07
N GLY A 133 3.04 -8.93 -11.82
CA GLY A 133 2.71 -10.35 -11.93
C GLY A 133 1.67 -10.81 -10.89
N LEU A 134 1.63 -10.20 -9.71
CA LEU A 134 0.57 -10.41 -8.71
C LEU A 134 -0.78 -9.85 -9.14
N THR A 135 -0.81 -8.88 -10.06
CA THR A 135 -2.05 -8.29 -10.56
C THR A 135 -2.60 -9.18 -11.67
N ARG A 136 -3.76 -9.80 -11.45
CA ARG A 136 -4.37 -10.63 -12.49
C ARG A 136 -4.74 -9.81 -13.75
N PRO A 137 -4.88 -10.43 -14.92
CA PRO A 137 -5.43 -9.75 -16.09
C PRO A 137 -6.77 -9.09 -15.77
N GLY A 138 -6.89 -7.78 -16.04
CA GLY A 138 -8.07 -7.00 -15.70
C GLY A 138 -8.14 -6.52 -14.25
N GLY A 139 -7.17 -6.85 -13.41
CA GLY A 139 -7.02 -6.29 -12.06
C GLY A 139 -6.49 -4.85 -12.06
N LEU A 140 -6.39 -4.26 -10.89
CA LEU A 140 -5.83 -2.92 -10.67
C LEU A 140 -4.63 -2.96 -9.73
N MET A 141 -3.65 -2.11 -9.99
CA MET A 141 -2.58 -1.81 -9.05
C MET A 141 -2.68 -0.37 -8.61
N PHE A 142 -2.56 -0.15 -7.30
CA PHE A 142 -2.46 1.17 -6.68
C PHE A 142 -1.07 1.32 -6.12
N LEU A 143 -0.43 2.43 -6.43
CA LEU A 143 0.91 2.71 -5.97
C LEU A 143 0.99 4.16 -5.48
N ALA A 144 1.47 4.34 -4.26
CA ALA A 144 1.78 5.64 -3.70
C ALA A 144 3.22 5.67 -3.20
N THR A 145 3.91 6.75 -3.48
CA THR A 145 5.27 7.00 -3.03
C THR A 145 5.55 8.50 -2.95
N LEU A 146 6.55 8.87 -2.19
CA LEU A 146 7.01 10.25 -2.13
C LEU A 146 7.71 10.63 -3.44
N ASN A 147 7.20 11.67 -4.12
CA ASN A 147 7.79 12.15 -5.36
C ASN A 147 9.16 12.82 -5.09
N ARG A 148 10.17 12.52 -5.92
CA ARG A 148 11.51 13.12 -5.86
C ARG A 148 11.48 14.55 -6.40
N THR A 149 11.00 15.50 -5.59
CA THR A 149 10.99 16.95 -5.90
C THR A 149 11.66 17.74 -4.78
N ALA A 150 12.11 18.96 -5.09
CA ALA A 150 12.61 19.87 -4.06
C ALA A 150 11.55 20.16 -2.98
N LYS A 151 10.27 20.22 -3.37
CA LYS A 151 9.15 20.42 -2.44
C LYS A 151 8.99 19.23 -1.48
N SER A 152 9.08 18.00 -1.97
CA SER A 152 9.00 16.81 -1.11
C SER A 152 10.22 16.69 -0.20
N TYR A 153 11.42 17.08 -0.66
CA TYR A 153 12.60 17.18 0.18
C TYR A 153 12.39 18.14 1.35
N VAL A 154 11.90 19.35 1.06
CA VAL A 154 11.64 20.35 2.11
C VAL A 154 10.53 19.90 3.06
N LEU A 155 9.45 19.34 2.57
CA LEU A 155 8.31 18.94 3.40
C LEU A 155 8.56 17.63 4.17
N ALA A 156 9.09 16.61 3.53
CA ALA A 156 9.26 15.30 4.15
C ALA A 156 10.52 15.25 5.03
N ILE A 157 11.63 15.80 4.56
CA ILE A 157 12.90 15.72 5.30
C ILE A 157 13.08 16.93 6.20
N VAL A 158 13.09 18.13 5.65
CA VAL A 158 13.33 19.34 6.46
C VAL A 158 12.15 19.63 7.37
N GLY A 159 10.91 19.56 6.85
CA GLY A 159 9.70 19.82 7.62
C GLY A 159 9.44 18.74 8.68
N ALA A 160 9.25 17.50 8.26
CA ALA A 160 8.81 16.43 9.17
C ALA A 160 9.92 15.93 10.10
N GLU A 161 11.17 15.83 9.63
CA GLU A 161 12.25 15.26 10.43
C GLU A 161 12.99 16.32 11.27
N TYR A 162 13.24 17.52 10.74
CA TYR A 162 14.07 18.54 11.41
C TYR A 162 13.27 19.63 12.11
N ILE A 163 12.20 20.13 11.52
CA ILE A 163 11.43 21.25 12.11
C ILE A 163 10.33 20.73 13.04
N LEU A 164 9.43 19.89 12.51
CA LEU A 164 8.28 19.39 13.27
C LEU A 164 8.62 18.19 14.14
N ARG A 165 9.72 17.50 13.84
CA ARG A 165 10.20 16.30 14.57
C ARG A 165 9.12 15.22 14.70
N TRP A 166 8.22 15.13 13.72
CA TRP A 166 7.18 14.10 13.67
C TRP A 166 7.75 12.71 13.40
N LEU A 167 8.90 12.65 12.70
CA LEU A 167 9.59 11.41 12.33
C LEU A 167 11.04 11.48 12.79
N PRO A 168 11.67 10.33 13.12
CA PRO A 168 13.10 10.26 13.40
C PRO A 168 13.95 10.77 12.23
N LYS A 169 15.09 11.40 12.53
CA LYS A 169 16.02 11.85 11.49
C LYS A 169 16.53 10.66 10.68
N GLY A 170 16.56 10.81 9.34
CA GLY A 170 17.02 9.76 8.44
C GLY A 170 15.94 8.74 8.08
N THR A 171 14.67 9.00 8.41
CA THR A 171 13.55 8.14 8.01
C THR A 171 13.40 8.09 6.49
N HIS A 172 13.71 9.20 5.80
CA HIS A 172 13.59 9.29 4.34
C HIS A 172 14.95 9.56 3.68
N ASP A 173 15.33 8.70 2.73
CA ASP A 173 16.43 8.96 1.80
C ASP A 173 15.85 9.50 0.49
N TRP A 174 15.97 10.82 0.25
CA TRP A 174 15.48 11.48 -0.95
C TRP A 174 16.01 10.85 -2.26
N ARG A 175 17.19 10.24 -2.24
CA ARG A 175 17.78 9.56 -3.40
C ARG A 175 16.99 8.34 -3.84
N ARG A 176 16.19 7.76 -2.93
CA ARG A 176 15.31 6.61 -3.18
C ARG A 176 13.90 6.99 -3.61
N PHE A 177 13.57 8.30 -3.59
CA PHE A 177 12.27 8.75 -4.08
C PHE A 177 12.21 8.59 -5.59
N VAL A 178 11.12 8.04 -6.10
CA VAL A 178 10.92 7.71 -7.51
C VAL A 178 10.14 8.84 -8.19
N LYS A 179 10.57 9.26 -9.38
CA LYS A 179 9.80 10.22 -10.16
C LYS A 179 8.60 9.52 -10.82
N PRO A 180 7.44 10.21 -10.97
CA PRO A 180 6.28 9.63 -11.66
C PRO A 180 6.59 9.08 -13.05
N SER A 181 7.49 9.74 -13.80
CA SER A 181 7.93 9.29 -15.14
C SER A 181 8.76 8.01 -15.11
N GLU A 182 9.64 7.87 -14.10
CA GLU A 182 10.46 6.67 -13.90
C GLU A 182 9.54 5.50 -13.52
N LEU A 183 8.61 5.74 -12.59
CA LEU A 183 7.62 4.76 -12.17
C LEU A 183 6.73 4.31 -13.32
N ALA A 184 6.21 5.26 -14.12
CA ALA A 184 5.41 4.94 -15.29
C ALA A 184 6.18 4.13 -16.34
N GLY A 185 7.47 4.42 -16.52
CA GLY A 185 8.37 3.65 -17.38
C GLY A 185 8.52 2.20 -16.91
N GLY A 186 8.85 2.00 -15.63
CA GLY A 186 8.99 0.67 -15.03
C GLY A 186 7.68 -0.15 -15.10
N LEU A 187 6.54 0.46 -14.78
CA LEU A 187 5.24 -0.20 -14.89
C LEU A 187 4.89 -0.63 -16.32
N ARG A 188 5.18 0.21 -17.33
CA ARG A 188 4.97 -0.18 -18.74
C ARG A 188 5.89 -1.32 -19.15
N THR A 189 7.15 -1.31 -18.72
CA THR A 189 8.10 -2.40 -18.95
C THR A 189 7.60 -3.69 -18.29
N ALA A 190 6.96 -3.61 -17.13
CA ALA A 190 6.32 -4.73 -16.46
C ALA A 190 4.96 -5.16 -17.07
N GLY A 191 4.55 -4.58 -18.22
CA GLY A 191 3.33 -4.94 -18.94
C GLY A 191 2.06 -4.27 -18.42
N MET A 192 2.16 -3.28 -17.53
CA MET A 192 1.00 -2.57 -16.98
C MET A 192 0.62 -1.35 -17.83
N ASN A 193 -0.68 -1.14 -17.99
CA ASN A 193 -1.21 0.11 -18.52
C ASN A 193 -1.31 1.13 -17.39
N VAL A 194 -0.55 2.21 -17.52
CA VAL A 194 -0.58 3.30 -16.53
C VAL A 194 -1.79 4.19 -16.82
N GLY A 195 -2.71 4.24 -15.86
CA GLY A 195 -3.95 4.99 -15.97
C GLY A 195 -3.81 6.43 -15.46
N GLU A 196 -4.06 6.65 -14.19
CA GLU A 196 -4.19 7.98 -13.58
C GLU A 196 -3.08 8.26 -12.58
N PHE A 197 -2.55 9.49 -12.62
CA PHE A 197 -1.70 10.07 -11.59
C PHE A 197 -2.49 11.16 -10.85
N SER A 198 -2.53 11.08 -9.53
CA SER A 198 -3.20 12.07 -8.68
C SER A 198 -2.25 12.60 -7.58
#